data_3d48bcd712324bcf429601c49a7a9e76
#
_entry.id   3d48bcd712324bcf429601c49a7a9e76
#
_cell.length_a   1.000
_cell.length_b   1.000
_cell.length_c   1.000
_cell.angle_alpha   90.00
_cell.angle_beta   90.00
_cell.angle_gamma   90.00
#
_symmetry.space_group_name_H-M   'P 1'
#
loop_
_entity.id
_entity.type
_entity.pdbx_description
1 polymer ?
#
loop_
_entity_poly.entity_id
_entity_poly.type
_entity_poly.pdbx_seq_one_letter_code
_entity_poly.pdbx_strand_id
1 'polypeptide(L)'
;MAEENQKQEEEVKEETTVPQEEATEAVDERDARIQELEAKVKELEETVQTMKDDALRAAADTENYKRRLRKDKEDAVKYANEQLIGDLLDPIDNFARAIDSASQSSDFEAMKQGVVMVNDHLLQILKQNWGLEMIESSVGTAYDPNLMEAYGVQEKEGIDKEEVGMECAKGWLLHGKVLRTAKVFVAKPAK
;
A
#
# COMPACT_ATOMS: atom_id res chain seq x y z
N MET A 1 50.37 55.12 -77.29
CA MET A 1 50.80 54.05 -76.38
C MET A 1 51.10 54.52 -74.98
N ALA A 2 51.15 55.84 -74.67
CA ALA A 2 51.35 56.34 -73.32
C ALA A 2 50.07 56.79 -72.61
N GLU A 3 49.02 57.04 -73.35
CA GLU A 3 47.68 57.51 -72.81
C GLU A 3 46.71 56.38 -72.47
N GLU A 4 46.90 55.14 -73.00
CA GLU A 4 46.09 53.99 -72.70
C GLU A 4 46.48 53.27 -71.36
N ASN A 5 47.71 53.53 -70.92
CA ASN A 5 48.17 52.85 -69.64
C ASN A 5 47.78 53.68 -68.41
N GLN A 6 47.48 55.00 -68.55
CA GLN A 6 47.04 55.81 -67.42
C GLN A 6 45.53 55.62 -67.06
N LYS A 7 44.71 55.27 -68.06
CA LYS A 7 43.26 54.94 -67.78
C LYS A 7 42.99 53.64 -67.14
N GLN A 8 43.93 52.63 -67.30
CA GLN A 8 43.78 51.36 -66.66
C GLN A 8 44.28 51.33 -65.20
N GLU A 9 45.17 52.26 -64.78
CA GLU A 9 45.59 52.39 -63.41
C GLU A 9 44.63 53.23 -62.56
N GLU A 10 43.77 54.08 -63.10
CA GLU A 10 42.74 54.84 -62.36
C GLU A 10 41.46 54.00 -62.12
N GLU A 11 41.08 53.16 -63.07
CA GLU A 11 39.93 52.23 -62.85
C GLU A 11 40.18 51.07 -61.84
N VAL A 12 41.43 50.74 -61.61
CA VAL A 12 41.83 49.73 -60.62
C VAL A 12 41.90 50.29 -59.18
N LYS A 13 41.94 51.65 -59.03
CA LYS A 13 41.99 52.27 -57.70
C LYS A 13 40.64 52.67 -57.14
N GLU A 14 39.57 52.65 -57.90
CA GLU A 14 38.23 53.05 -57.45
C GLU A 14 37.38 51.85 -57.01
N GLU A 15 37.78 50.59 -57.29
CA GLU A 15 37.04 49.38 -56.98
C GLU A 15 37.48 48.72 -55.69
N THR A 16 38.44 49.32 -54.90
CA THR A 16 39.00 48.66 -53.70
C THR A 16 38.70 49.40 -52.40
N THR A 17 37.75 50.31 -52.36
CA THR A 17 37.49 51.13 -51.14
C THR A 17 36.13 50.99 -50.54
N VAL A 18 35.30 50.02 -50.91
CA VAL A 18 33.96 49.84 -50.36
C VAL A 18 33.68 48.39 -49.82
N PRO A 19 34.57 47.69 -49.09
CA PRO A 19 34.12 46.63 -48.20
C PRO A 19 34.79 46.58 -46.83
N GLN A 20 35.59 47.57 -46.40
CA GLN A 20 36.29 47.44 -45.12
C GLN A 20 35.44 47.87 -43.92
N GLU A 21 34.56 48.83 -44.02
CA GLU A 21 33.68 49.25 -42.92
C GLU A 21 32.54 48.24 -42.65
N GLU A 22 31.88 47.74 -43.71
CA GLU A 22 30.85 46.68 -43.56
C GLU A 22 31.43 45.35 -43.03
N ALA A 23 32.70 45.04 -43.37
CA ALA A 23 33.37 43.82 -42.87
C ALA A 23 33.78 43.95 -41.40
N THR A 24 34.14 45.16 -40.93
CA THR A 24 34.50 45.41 -39.50
C THR A 24 33.25 45.43 -38.62
N GLU A 25 32.14 46.06 -39.06
CA GLU A 25 30.87 46.04 -38.32
C GLU A 25 30.31 44.60 -38.22
N ALA A 26 30.38 43.80 -39.27
CA ALA A 26 29.93 42.39 -39.24
C ALA A 26 30.83 41.49 -38.37
N VAL A 27 32.11 41.84 -38.19
CA VAL A 27 33.00 41.14 -37.23
C VAL A 27 32.67 41.49 -35.78
N ASP A 28 32.48 42.78 -35.48
CA ASP A 28 32.10 43.28 -34.16
C ASP A 28 30.73 42.73 -33.70
N GLU A 29 29.74 42.63 -34.58
CA GLU A 29 28.45 42.00 -34.27
C GLU A 29 28.56 40.50 -33.98
N ARG A 30 29.44 39.79 -34.70
CA ARG A 30 29.70 38.38 -34.47
C ARG A 30 30.41 38.14 -33.14
N ASP A 31 31.39 38.96 -32.81
CA ASP A 31 32.15 38.87 -31.57
C ASP A 31 31.24 39.18 -30.34
N ALA A 32 30.39 40.21 -30.46
CA ALA A 32 29.37 40.46 -29.44
C ALA A 32 28.39 39.29 -29.25
N ARG A 33 27.98 38.65 -30.35
CA ARG A 33 27.10 37.49 -30.31
C ARG A 33 27.79 36.25 -29.72
N ILE A 34 29.07 36.07 -30.01
CA ILE A 34 29.87 35.01 -29.43
C ILE A 34 29.96 35.19 -27.91
N GLN A 35 30.25 36.37 -27.41
CA GLN A 35 30.32 36.70 -26.00
C GLN A 35 28.98 36.48 -25.30
N GLU A 36 27.87 36.86 -25.92
CA GLU A 36 26.52 36.59 -25.40
C GLU A 36 26.24 35.09 -25.29
N LEU A 37 26.61 34.31 -26.32
CA LEU A 37 26.43 32.86 -26.32
C LEU A 37 27.32 32.17 -25.30
N GLU A 38 28.57 32.58 -25.17
CA GLU A 38 29.49 32.06 -24.15
C GLU A 38 28.99 32.33 -22.74
N ALA A 39 28.46 33.53 -22.46
CA ALA A 39 27.82 33.86 -21.20
C ALA A 39 26.62 32.95 -20.90
N LYS A 40 25.75 32.72 -21.90
CA LYS A 40 24.61 31.83 -21.80
C LYS A 40 25.04 30.37 -21.58
N VAL A 41 26.05 29.90 -22.27
CA VAL A 41 26.61 28.56 -22.09
C VAL A 41 27.07 28.38 -20.66
N LYS A 42 27.82 29.35 -20.14
CA LYS A 42 28.32 29.30 -18.75
C LYS A 42 27.16 29.27 -17.74
N GLU A 43 26.13 30.12 -17.92
CA GLU A 43 24.94 30.13 -17.06
C GLU A 43 24.19 28.79 -17.10
N LEU A 44 24.03 28.22 -18.30
CA LEU A 44 23.40 26.91 -18.49
C LEU A 44 24.22 25.79 -17.84
N GLU A 45 25.55 25.82 -17.97
CA GLU A 45 26.43 24.84 -17.33
C GLU A 45 26.33 24.90 -15.81
N GLU A 46 26.32 26.09 -15.20
CA GLU A 46 26.11 26.29 -13.76
C GLU A 46 24.73 25.77 -13.33
N THR A 47 23.69 26.06 -14.12
CA THR A 47 22.32 25.57 -13.86
C THR A 47 22.25 24.06 -13.93
N VAL A 48 22.84 23.44 -14.96
CA VAL A 48 22.91 21.98 -15.12
C VAL A 48 23.66 21.33 -13.95
N GLN A 49 24.75 21.96 -13.50
CA GLN A 49 25.50 21.42 -12.35
C GLN A 49 24.66 21.48 -11.07
N THR A 50 23.99 22.60 -10.81
CA THR A 50 23.10 22.75 -9.65
C THR A 50 21.95 21.72 -9.69
N MET A 51 21.33 21.57 -10.87
CA MET A 51 20.26 20.55 -11.04
C MET A 51 20.76 19.12 -10.83
N LYS A 52 21.99 18.81 -11.25
CA LYS A 52 22.60 17.48 -11.01
C LYS A 52 22.83 17.24 -9.52
N ASP A 53 23.35 18.24 -8.81
CA ASP A 53 23.63 18.14 -7.37
C ASP A 53 22.33 18.00 -6.57
N ASP A 54 21.30 18.75 -6.93
CA ASP A 54 19.96 18.65 -6.33
C ASP A 54 19.30 17.29 -6.63
N ALA A 55 19.42 16.79 -7.86
CA ALA A 55 18.91 15.47 -8.23
C ALA A 55 19.63 14.34 -7.46
N LEU A 56 20.96 14.46 -7.29
CA LEU A 56 21.74 13.49 -6.52
C LEU A 56 21.30 13.49 -5.04
N ARG A 57 21.11 14.67 -4.46
CA ARG A 57 20.63 14.83 -3.09
C ARG A 57 19.24 14.25 -2.93
N ALA A 58 18.31 14.58 -3.83
CA ALA A 58 16.95 14.06 -3.80
C ALA A 58 16.91 12.53 -3.96
N ALA A 59 17.80 11.96 -4.77
CA ALA A 59 17.94 10.51 -4.92
C ALA A 59 18.44 9.86 -3.60
N ALA A 60 19.45 10.45 -2.96
CA ALA A 60 19.95 9.97 -1.67
C ALA A 60 18.89 10.06 -0.55
N ASP A 61 18.16 11.17 -0.49
CA ASP A 61 17.06 11.36 0.48
C ASP A 61 15.94 10.34 0.24
N THR A 62 15.61 10.09 -1.03
CA THR A 62 14.61 9.08 -1.41
C THR A 62 15.04 7.68 -0.97
N GLU A 63 16.30 7.32 -1.14
CA GLU A 63 16.82 6.02 -0.71
C GLU A 63 16.82 5.87 0.81
N ASN A 64 17.23 6.90 1.53
CA ASN A 64 17.17 6.94 2.99
C ASN A 64 15.72 6.81 3.50
N TYR A 65 14.78 7.53 2.85
CA TYR A 65 13.36 7.43 3.15
C TYR A 65 12.81 6.01 2.92
N LYS A 66 13.14 5.41 1.77
CA LYS A 66 12.73 4.02 1.45
C LYS A 66 13.29 3.02 2.47
N ARG A 67 14.54 3.20 2.90
CA ARG A 67 15.16 2.34 3.92
C ARG A 67 14.44 2.45 5.26
N ARG A 68 14.13 3.68 5.70
CA ARG A 68 13.35 3.92 6.91
C ARG A 68 11.97 3.29 6.81
N LEU A 69 11.26 3.52 5.69
CA LEU A 69 9.92 2.97 5.48
C LEU A 69 9.89 1.43 5.49
N ARG A 70 10.93 0.77 4.96
CA ARG A 70 11.05 -0.69 5.04
C ARG A 70 11.17 -1.16 6.48
N LYS A 71 12.02 -0.52 7.26
CA LYS A 71 12.21 -0.83 8.68
C LYS A 71 10.90 -0.62 9.46
N ASP A 72 10.25 0.52 9.27
CA ASP A 72 8.97 0.83 9.93
C ASP A 72 7.89 -0.21 9.57
N LYS A 73 7.87 -0.65 8.29
CA LYS A 73 6.98 -1.74 7.84
C LYS A 73 7.32 -3.08 8.50
N GLU A 74 8.60 -3.44 8.58
CA GLU A 74 9.06 -4.67 9.24
C GLU A 74 8.66 -4.66 10.72
N ASP A 75 8.88 -3.55 11.41
CA ASP A 75 8.50 -3.38 12.81
C ASP A 75 6.97 -3.41 12.98
N ALA A 76 6.22 -2.73 12.11
CA ALA A 76 4.75 -2.76 12.11
C ALA A 76 4.20 -4.18 11.92
N VAL A 77 4.76 -4.97 11.01
CA VAL A 77 4.37 -6.38 10.82
C VAL A 77 4.76 -7.24 12.02
N LYS A 78 5.96 -7.03 12.56
CA LYS A 78 6.47 -7.80 13.71
C LYS A 78 5.60 -7.61 14.96
N TYR A 79 5.14 -6.39 15.19
CA TYR A 79 4.34 -6.01 16.36
C TYR A 79 2.84 -5.87 16.05
N ALA A 80 2.39 -6.26 14.85
CA ALA A 80 0.99 -6.15 14.43
C ALA A 80 0.00 -6.81 15.41
N ASN A 81 0.42 -7.89 16.05
CA ASN A 81 -0.41 -8.68 16.96
C ASN A 81 -0.16 -8.36 18.44
N GLU A 82 0.67 -7.37 18.77
CA GLU A 82 1.03 -7.06 20.17
C GLU A 82 -0.20 -6.77 21.02
N GLN A 83 -1.08 -5.90 20.51
CA GLN A 83 -2.32 -5.55 21.21
C GLN A 83 -3.26 -6.75 21.33
N LEU A 84 -3.41 -7.55 20.27
CA LEU A 84 -4.22 -8.77 20.30
C LEU A 84 -3.72 -9.74 21.38
N ILE A 85 -2.42 -9.98 21.40
CA ILE A 85 -1.81 -10.86 22.39
C ILE A 85 -2.02 -10.30 23.80
N GLY A 86 -1.84 -8.98 23.99
CA GLY A 86 -2.12 -8.30 25.25
C GLY A 86 -3.55 -8.54 25.75
N ASP A 87 -4.54 -8.33 24.85
CA ASP A 87 -5.96 -8.53 25.17
C ASP A 87 -6.32 -10.00 25.49
N LEU A 88 -5.51 -10.96 25.02
CA LEU A 88 -5.72 -12.39 25.29
C LEU A 88 -5.10 -12.86 26.62
N LEU A 89 -4.22 -12.09 27.25
CA LEU A 89 -3.57 -12.52 28.50
C LEU A 89 -4.58 -12.67 29.64
N ASP A 90 -5.51 -11.72 29.80
CA ASP A 90 -6.55 -11.82 30.85
C ASP A 90 -7.44 -13.05 30.72
N PRO A 91 -7.99 -13.41 29.53
CA PRO A 91 -8.67 -14.68 29.33
C PRO A 91 -7.82 -15.91 29.65
N ILE A 92 -6.52 -15.90 29.28
CA ILE A 92 -5.59 -17.01 29.57
C ILE A 92 -5.43 -17.16 31.08
N ASP A 93 -5.23 -16.08 31.82
CA ASP A 93 -5.13 -16.13 33.30
C ASP A 93 -6.42 -16.62 33.96
N ASN A 94 -7.57 -16.24 33.40
CA ASN A 94 -8.86 -16.73 33.85
C ASN A 94 -9.05 -18.22 33.57
N PHE A 95 -8.56 -18.75 32.44
CA PHE A 95 -8.52 -20.18 32.18
C PHE A 95 -7.63 -20.92 33.19
N ALA A 96 -6.43 -20.40 33.46
CA ALA A 96 -5.54 -20.99 34.45
C ALA A 96 -6.24 -21.09 35.83
N ARG A 97 -6.91 -20.01 36.24
CA ARG A 97 -7.67 -19.97 37.51
C ARG A 97 -8.83 -20.96 37.54
N ALA A 98 -9.55 -21.12 36.43
CA ALA A 98 -10.62 -22.08 36.30
C ALA A 98 -10.11 -23.55 36.43
N ILE A 99 -8.95 -23.84 35.83
CA ILE A 99 -8.29 -25.16 35.92
C ILE A 99 -7.86 -25.45 37.38
N ASP A 100 -7.23 -24.46 38.04
CA ASP A 100 -6.79 -24.63 39.44
C ASP A 100 -7.99 -24.85 40.36
N SER A 101 -9.09 -24.15 40.17
CA SER A 101 -10.32 -24.35 40.93
C SER A 101 -10.93 -25.72 40.68
N ALA A 102 -10.89 -26.22 39.45
CA ALA A 102 -11.39 -27.55 39.10
C ALA A 102 -10.58 -28.66 39.71
N SER A 103 -9.27 -28.48 39.95
CA SER A 103 -8.40 -29.45 40.59
C SER A 103 -8.64 -29.55 42.10
N GLN A 104 -9.20 -28.50 42.70
CA GLN A 104 -9.49 -28.43 44.15
C GLN A 104 -10.93 -28.76 44.52
N SER A 105 -11.85 -28.80 43.58
CA SER A 105 -13.27 -29.05 43.77
C SER A 105 -13.77 -30.15 42.84
N SER A 106 -14.62 -31.03 43.37
CA SER A 106 -15.31 -32.06 42.59
C SER A 106 -16.61 -31.55 42.00
N ASP A 107 -16.87 -30.22 42.06
CA ASP A 107 -18.09 -29.59 41.55
C ASP A 107 -17.96 -29.31 40.05
N PHE A 108 -18.48 -30.22 39.23
CA PHE A 108 -18.46 -30.17 37.78
C PHE A 108 -19.29 -28.98 37.26
N GLU A 109 -20.40 -28.61 37.90
CA GLU A 109 -21.25 -27.51 37.42
C GLU A 109 -20.57 -26.17 37.66
N ALA A 110 -19.91 -25.95 38.76
CA ALA A 110 -19.11 -24.75 39.01
C ALA A 110 -17.95 -24.61 38.00
N MET A 111 -17.25 -25.72 37.70
CA MET A 111 -16.21 -25.74 36.66
C MET A 111 -16.77 -25.39 35.31
N LYS A 112 -17.88 -25.99 34.88
CA LYS A 112 -18.52 -25.70 33.60
C LYS A 112 -18.92 -24.21 33.47
N GLN A 113 -19.52 -23.64 34.52
CA GLN A 113 -19.85 -22.24 34.58
C GLN A 113 -18.61 -21.37 34.43
N GLY A 114 -17.51 -21.70 35.12
CA GLY A 114 -16.26 -20.96 35.00
C GLY A 114 -15.69 -20.96 33.56
N VAL A 115 -15.71 -22.10 32.89
CA VAL A 115 -15.26 -22.23 31.50
C VAL A 115 -16.16 -21.41 30.54
N VAL A 116 -17.49 -21.47 30.75
CA VAL A 116 -18.43 -20.69 29.95
C VAL A 116 -18.15 -19.18 30.11
N MET A 117 -17.96 -18.69 31.34
CA MET A 117 -17.66 -17.28 31.59
C MET A 117 -16.36 -16.83 30.90
N VAL A 118 -15.32 -17.65 30.95
CA VAL A 118 -14.05 -17.32 30.27
C VAL A 118 -14.23 -17.29 28.76
N ASN A 119 -14.96 -18.26 28.19
CA ASN A 119 -15.27 -18.28 26.76
C ASN A 119 -16.05 -17.02 26.32
N ASP A 120 -17.07 -16.65 27.07
CA ASP A 120 -17.91 -15.49 26.76
C ASP A 120 -17.11 -14.18 26.87
N HIS A 121 -16.25 -14.07 27.89
CA HIS A 121 -15.34 -12.93 28.04
C HIS A 121 -14.35 -12.82 26.88
N LEU A 122 -13.75 -13.94 26.47
CA LEU A 122 -12.85 -14.00 25.30
C LEU A 122 -13.55 -13.53 24.04
N LEU A 123 -14.75 -14.05 23.76
CA LEU A 123 -15.53 -13.69 22.59
C LEU A 123 -15.96 -12.21 22.63
N GLN A 124 -16.27 -11.70 23.81
CA GLN A 124 -16.60 -10.28 24.01
C GLN A 124 -15.42 -9.36 23.68
N ILE A 125 -14.21 -9.66 24.16
CA ILE A 125 -12.98 -8.91 23.85
C ILE A 125 -12.73 -8.93 22.33
N LEU A 126 -12.77 -10.10 21.71
CA LEU A 126 -12.53 -10.24 20.28
C LEU A 126 -13.57 -9.48 19.43
N LYS A 127 -14.82 -9.45 19.88
CA LYS A 127 -15.87 -8.70 19.21
C LYS A 127 -15.69 -7.20 19.37
N GLN A 128 -15.46 -6.72 20.59
CA GLN A 128 -15.41 -5.28 20.90
C GLN A 128 -14.13 -4.61 20.37
N ASN A 129 -12.98 -5.23 20.60
CA ASN A 129 -11.70 -4.63 20.27
C ASN A 129 -11.23 -4.96 18.84
N TRP A 130 -11.64 -6.11 18.30
CA TRP A 130 -11.11 -6.66 17.05
C TRP A 130 -12.14 -6.87 15.96
N GLY A 131 -13.42 -6.55 16.22
CA GLY A 131 -14.48 -6.68 15.24
C GLY A 131 -14.70 -8.12 14.75
N LEU A 132 -14.43 -9.12 15.63
CA LEU A 132 -14.73 -10.52 15.34
C LEU A 132 -16.23 -10.76 15.56
N GLU A 133 -16.92 -11.25 14.54
CA GLU A 133 -18.34 -11.59 14.58
C GLU A 133 -18.55 -13.05 14.24
N MET A 134 -19.51 -13.68 14.91
CA MET A 134 -19.91 -15.05 14.61
C MET A 134 -20.95 -15.05 13.51
N ILE A 135 -20.79 -15.92 12.52
CA ILE A 135 -21.79 -16.13 11.48
C ILE A 135 -23.00 -16.84 12.09
N GLU A 136 -24.19 -16.31 11.87
CA GLU A 136 -25.43 -16.95 12.29
C GLU A 136 -25.65 -18.22 11.44
N SER A 137 -25.49 -19.38 12.07
CA SER A 137 -25.59 -20.69 11.44
C SER A 137 -26.39 -21.69 12.30
N SER A 138 -27.31 -21.16 13.10
CA SER A 138 -28.21 -21.98 13.92
C SER A 138 -29.14 -22.84 13.07
N VAL A 139 -29.61 -23.96 13.61
CA VAL A 139 -30.57 -24.81 12.94
C VAL A 139 -31.84 -24.04 12.58
N GLY A 140 -32.25 -24.14 11.31
CA GLY A 140 -33.38 -23.40 10.77
C GLY A 140 -33.03 -22.05 10.13
N THR A 141 -31.78 -21.59 10.25
CA THR A 141 -31.30 -20.37 9.53
C THR A 141 -31.21 -20.68 8.02
N ALA A 142 -31.58 -19.72 7.17
CA ALA A 142 -31.45 -19.87 5.73
C ALA A 142 -29.96 -20.10 5.33
N TYR A 143 -29.75 -21.09 4.45
CA TYR A 143 -28.42 -21.39 3.96
C TYR A 143 -27.88 -20.28 3.04
N ASP A 144 -26.73 -19.72 3.35
CA ASP A 144 -26.01 -18.74 2.51
C ASP A 144 -24.65 -19.31 2.07
N PRO A 145 -24.48 -19.62 0.76
CA PRO A 145 -23.22 -20.15 0.24
C PRO A 145 -22.01 -19.25 0.42
N ASN A 146 -22.19 -17.93 0.63
CA ASN A 146 -21.09 -16.99 0.83
C ASN A 146 -20.53 -17.05 2.27
N LEU A 147 -21.36 -17.45 3.22
CA LEU A 147 -21.03 -17.49 4.65
C LEU A 147 -20.87 -18.90 5.19
N MET A 148 -21.47 -19.89 4.51
CA MET A 148 -21.58 -21.27 4.99
C MET A 148 -21.06 -22.26 3.96
N GLU A 149 -20.40 -23.30 4.42
CA GLU A 149 -19.94 -24.43 3.62
C GLU A 149 -20.78 -25.66 3.93
N ALA A 150 -21.44 -26.22 2.92
CA ALA A 150 -22.22 -27.44 3.07
C ALA A 150 -21.31 -28.65 3.22
N TYR A 151 -21.31 -29.27 4.39
CA TYR A 151 -20.57 -30.50 4.68
C TYR A 151 -21.33 -31.75 4.22
N GLY A 152 -22.64 -31.62 4.14
CA GLY A 152 -23.55 -32.66 3.63
C GLY A 152 -24.95 -32.11 3.47
N VAL A 153 -25.82 -32.92 2.85
CA VAL A 153 -27.22 -32.59 2.60
C VAL A 153 -28.09 -33.63 3.28
N GLN A 154 -29.18 -33.19 3.93
CA GLN A 154 -30.19 -34.02 4.53
C GLN A 154 -31.56 -33.64 3.98
N GLU A 155 -32.41 -34.63 3.69
CA GLU A 155 -33.78 -34.36 3.34
C GLU A 155 -34.60 -34.13 4.63
N LYS A 156 -35.45 -33.10 4.62
CA LYS A 156 -36.31 -32.73 5.74
C LYS A 156 -37.69 -32.38 5.23
N GLU A 157 -38.72 -32.99 5.81
CA GLU A 157 -40.09 -32.66 5.50
C GLU A 157 -40.50 -31.34 6.18
N GLY A 158 -41.41 -30.63 5.54
CA GLY A 158 -42.03 -29.43 6.10
C GLY A 158 -41.20 -28.16 5.99
N ILE A 159 -40.19 -28.13 5.12
CA ILE A 159 -39.43 -26.93 4.79
C ILE A 159 -39.62 -26.56 3.31
N ASP A 160 -39.72 -25.26 3.01
CA ASP A 160 -39.91 -24.76 1.63
C ASP A 160 -38.56 -24.35 0.98
N LYS A 161 -37.52 -24.10 1.76
CA LYS A 161 -36.20 -23.61 1.29
C LYS A 161 -35.08 -24.35 1.97
N GLU A 162 -33.91 -24.27 1.38
CA GLU A 162 -32.68 -24.79 1.99
C GLU A 162 -32.37 -24.04 3.27
N GLU A 163 -32.21 -24.76 4.36
CA GLU A 163 -31.85 -24.22 5.67
C GLU A 163 -30.74 -25.02 6.32
N VAL A 164 -30.17 -24.47 7.40
CA VAL A 164 -29.18 -25.18 8.23
C VAL A 164 -29.89 -26.28 9.00
N GLY A 165 -29.56 -27.54 8.71
CA GLY A 165 -30.05 -28.73 9.44
C GLY A 165 -29.25 -28.99 10.68
N MET A 166 -27.91 -28.84 10.64
CA MET A 166 -27.01 -29.02 11.78
C MET A 166 -25.77 -28.18 11.59
N GLU A 167 -25.33 -27.49 12.64
CA GLU A 167 -24.07 -26.79 12.67
C GLU A 167 -22.95 -27.75 13.12
N CYS A 168 -21.91 -27.89 12.29
CA CYS A 168 -20.72 -28.69 12.61
C CYS A 168 -19.59 -27.86 13.18
N ALA A 169 -19.38 -26.65 12.62
CA ALA A 169 -18.39 -25.70 13.10
C ALA A 169 -18.85 -24.26 12.84
N LYS A 170 -18.62 -23.41 13.83
CA LYS A 170 -18.98 -21.98 13.76
C LYS A 170 -18.14 -21.26 12.71
N GLY A 171 -18.77 -20.36 11.96
CA GLY A 171 -18.10 -19.44 11.07
C GLY A 171 -17.80 -18.11 11.74
N TRP A 172 -16.82 -17.39 11.19
CA TRP A 172 -16.33 -16.14 11.77
C TRP A 172 -16.04 -15.10 10.70
N LEU A 173 -16.41 -13.85 11.00
CA LEU A 173 -16.10 -12.66 10.23
C LEU A 173 -15.12 -11.79 11.03
N LEU A 174 -14.23 -11.12 10.32
CA LEU A 174 -13.39 -10.06 10.89
C LEU A 174 -13.62 -8.78 10.10
N HIS A 175 -14.19 -7.76 10.74
CA HIS A 175 -14.57 -6.51 10.07
C HIS A 175 -15.39 -6.74 8.78
N GLY A 176 -16.35 -7.67 8.83
CA GLY A 176 -17.18 -8.04 7.68
C GLY A 176 -16.55 -8.98 6.66
N LYS A 177 -15.24 -9.28 6.77
CA LYS A 177 -14.57 -10.25 5.91
C LYS A 177 -14.63 -11.65 6.51
N VAL A 178 -15.04 -12.64 5.70
CA VAL A 178 -15.07 -14.05 6.13
C VAL A 178 -13.64 -14.51 6.44
N LEU A 179 -13.40 -14.89 7.69
CA LEU A 179 -12.18 -15.58 8.13
C LEU A 179 -12.31 -17.09 7.98
N ARG A 180 -13.46 -17.60 8.33
CA ARG A 180 -13.81 -19.02 8.22
C ARG A 180 -15.31 -19.13 8.02
N THR A 181 -15.74 -19.87 7.01
CA THR A 181 -17.15 -20.22 6.78
C THR A 181 -17.68 -21.11 7.89
N ALA A 182 -18.97 -21.00 8.19
CA ALA A 182 -19.62 -21.97 9.07
C ALA A 182 -19.76 -23.29 8.32
N LYS A 183 -19.44 -24.41 8.96
CA LYS A 183 -19.64 -25.75 8.38
C LYS A 183 -20.98 -26.30 8.84
N VAL A 184 -21.86 -26.58 7.89
CA VAL A 184 -23.23 -26.97 8.19
C VAL A 184 -23.67 -28.18 7.34
N PHE A 185 -24.58 -28.97 7.87
CA PHE A 185 -25.39 -29.85 7.06
C PHE A 185 -26.62 -29.04 6.59
N VAL A 186 -26.86 -29.06 5.29
CA VAL A 186 -28.00 -28.34 4.68
C VAL A 186 -29.20 -29.26 4.65
N ALA A 187 -30.30 -28.81 5.22
CA ALA A 187 -31.59 -29.45 5.08
C ALA A 187 -32.25 -28.96 3.77
N LYS A 188 -32.66 -29.91 2.90
CA LYS A 188 -33.41 -29.64 1.67
C LYS A 188 -34.81 -30.19 1.78
N PRO A 189 -35.81 -29.59 1.10
CA PRO A 189 -37.15 -30.15 1.04
C PRO A 189 -37.14 -31.59 0.54
N ALA A 190 -37.81 -32.49 1.26
CA ALA A 190 -38.05 -33.84 0.78
C ALA A 190 -38.96 -33.76 -0.47
N LYS A 191 -38.61 -34.49 -1.52
CA LYS A 191 -39.39 -34.54 -2.75
C LYS A 191 -40.68 -35.29 -2.55
#